data_6a6af88ca2490ef148805ada726b2d89
#
_entry.id   6a6af88ca2490ef148805ada726b2d89
#
_cell.length_a   1.000
_cell.length_b   1.000
_cell.length_c   1.000
_cell.angle_alpha   90.00
_cell.angle_beta   90.00
_cell.angle_gamma   90.00
#
_symmetry.space_group_name_H-M   'P 1'
#
loop_
_entity.id
_entity.type
_entity.pdbx_description
1 polymer ?
#
loop_
_entity_poly.entity_id
_entity_poly.type
_entity_poly.pdbx_seq_one_letter_code
_entity_poly.pdbx_strand_id
1 'polypeptide(L)'
;MSHTWNSDRAKAHIEKKMDDVETVNIKKYGRDMSLESIPTNTAYRVDGVHMYADILNLKAMLNETAVEGTDCHKRTLRFLDQHYRAVSRIFKRVDARRVDFHNQRLHSLFTKPYNSETGAEKKRVQRAVATAQLMIDVLAETKDD
;
A
#
# COMPACT_ATOMS: atom_id res chain seq x y z
N MET A 1 26.95 -8.11 -20.62
CA MET A 1 26.42 -9.45 -21.02
C MET A 1 24.98 -9.25 -21.48
N SER A 2 24.67 -9.47 -22.75
CA SER A 2 23.30 -9.40 -23.25
C SER A 2 22.59 -10.69 -22.84
N HIS A 3 21.59 -10.59 -21.99
CA HIS A 3 20.71 -11.71 -21.71
C HIS A 3 19.80 -11.92 -22.91
N THR A 4 20.11 -12.94 -23.70
CA THR A 4 19.25 -13.35 -24.82
C THR A 4 17.97 -13.94 -24.22
N TRP A 5 16.83 -13.38 -24.60
CA TRP A 5 15.54 -13.91 -24.22
C TRP A 5 15.37 -15.33 -24.78
N ASN A 6 15.04 -16.29 -23.88
CA ASN A 6 14.76 -17.68 -24.27
C ASN A 6 13.26 -17.96 -24.05
N SER A 7 12.52 -18.01 -25.16
CA SER A 7 11.07 -18.21 -25.17
C SER A 7 10.66 -19.56 -24.56
N ASP A 8 11.39 -20.62 -24.87
CA ASP A 8 11.00 -21.98 -24.40
C ASP A 8 11.20 -22.11 -22.89
N ARG A 9 12.30 -21.53 -22.37
CA ARG A 9 12.54 -21.50 -20.93
C ARG A 9 11.48 -20.65 -20.20
N ALA A 10 11.07 -19.53 -20.79
CA ALA A 10 10.02 -18.69 -20.24
C ALA A 10 8.69 -19.41 -20.22
N LYS A 11 8.33 -20.11 -21.31
CA LYS A 11 7.11 -20.90 -21.42
C LYS A 11 7.07 -22.04 -20.39
N ALA A 12 8.12 -22.85 -20.32
CA ALA A 12 8.22 -23.90 -19.31
C ALA A 12 8.13 -23.39 -17.87
N HIS A 13 8.70 -22.22 -17.59
CA HIS A 13 8.58 -21.57 -16.27
C HIS A 13 7.14 -21.14 -15.96
N ILE A 14 6.43 -20.59 -16.95
CA ILE A 14 5.02 -20.19 -16.79
C ILE A 14 4.14 -21.43 -16.55
N GLU A 15 4.30 -22.47 -17.35
CA GLU A 15 3.55 -23.73 -17.20
C GLU A 15 3.74 -24.32 -15.80
N LYS A 16 4.98 -24.42 -15.33
CA LYS A 16 5.26 -24.88 -13.97
C LYS A 16 4.60 -24.00 -12.90
N LYS A 17 4.55 -22.70 -13.10
CA LYS A 17 3.90 -21.78 -12.15
C LYS A 17 2.39 -21.90 -12.16
N MET A 18 1.79 -22.21 -13.30
CA MET A 18 0.36 -22.48 -13.39
C MET A 18 -0.02 -23.74 -12.62
N ASP A 19 0.77 -24.83 -12.75
CA ASP A 19 0.58 -26.04 -11.96
C ASP A 19 0.71 -25.78 -10.46
N ASP A 20 1.68 -24.95 -10.05
CA ASP A 20 1.86 -24.54 -8.65
C ASP A 20 0.61 -23.80 -8.11
N VAL A 21 -0.09 -23.01 -8.95
CA VAL A 21 -1.29 -22.25 -8.53
C VAL A 21 -2.48 -23.15 -8.24
N GLU A 22 -2.61 -24.30 -8.90
CA GLU A 22 -3.70 -25.25 -8.64
C GLU A 22 -3.65 -25.83 -7.23
N THR A 23 -2.51 -25.78 -6.57
CA THR A 23 -2.28 -26.32 -5.22
C THR A 23 -2.31 -25.25 -4.11
N VAL A 24 -2.79 -24.04 -4.39
CA VAL A 24 -2.80 -22.95 -3.40
C VAL A 24 -3.74 -23.25 -2.23
N ASN A 25 -3.20 -23.27 -1.03
CA ASN A 25 -3.95 -23.41 0.21
C ASN A 25 -4.49 -22.06 0.68
N ILE A 26 -5.81 -21.92 0.74
CA ILE A 26 -6.46 -20.71 1.25
C ILE A 26 -6.71 -20.86 2.74
N LYS A 27 -6.08 -20.00 3.55
CA LYS A 27 -6.25 -19.96 5.01
C LYS A 27 -6.92 -18.67 5.43
N LYS A 28 -7.78 -18.73 6.45
CA LYS A 28 -8.32 -17.52 7.06
C LYS A 28 -7.23 -16.86 7.92
N TYR A 29 -6.98 -15.58 7.66
CA TYR A 29 -5.99 -14.81 8.40
C TYR A 29 -6.41 -14.61 9.86
N GLY A 30 -5.48 -14.78 10.79
CA GLY A 30 -5.69 -14.66 12.23
C GLY A 30 -4.50 -14.07 12.97
N ARG A 31 -4.61 -14.03 14.29
CA ARG A 31 -3.66 -13.35 15.18
C ARG A 31 -2.22 -13.86 15.06
N ASP A 32 -2.06 -15.15 14.86
CA ASP A 32 -0.75 -15.83 14.90
C ASP A 32 -0.09 -15.94 13.50
N MET A 33 -0.64 -15.22 12.50
CA MET A 33 -0.16 -15.23 11.12
C MET A 33 0.48 -13.90 10.76
N SER A 34 1.53 -13.94 9.95
CA SER A 34 2.18 -12.74 9.40
C SER A 34 1.77 -12.51 7.96
N LEU A 35 1.43 -11.26 7.63
CA LEU A 35 1.23 -10.81 6.24
C LEU A 35 2.56 -10.48 5.54
N GLU A 36 3.66 -10.42 6.30
CA GLU A 36 5.00 -10.14 5.76
C GLU A 36 5.73 -11.40 5.31
N SER A 37 5.29 -12.56 5.80
CA SER A 37 5.87 -13.85 5.47
C SER A 37 4.76 -14.87 5.18
N ILE A 38 4.21 -14.81 3.97
CA ILE A 38 3.22 -15.78 3.53
C ILE A 38 3.96 -17.01 2.97
N PRO A 39 3.69 -18.23 3.47
CA PRO A 39 4.32 -19.43 2.95
C PRO A 39 4.03 -19.64 1.47
N THR A 40 4.95 -20.30 0.77
CA THR A 40 4.76 -20.69 -0.64
C THR A 40 3.45 -21.48 -0.81
N ASN A 41 2.77 -21.28 -1.92
CA ASN A 41 1.49 -21.90 -2.26
C ASN A 41 0.40 -21.70 -1.17
N THR A 42 0.45 -20.55 -0.49
CA THR A 42 -0.55 -20.18 0.52
C THR A 42 -1.11 -18.81 0.18
N ALA A 43 -2.42 -18.68 0.31
CA ALA A 43 -3.11 -17.39 0.27
C ALA A 43 -3.87 -17.16 1.57
N TYR A 44 -3.88 -15.94 2.08
CA TYR A 44 -4.65 -15.58 3.26
C TYR A 44 -5.93 -14.84 2.86
N ARG A 45 -7.07 -15.37 3.29
CA ARG A 45 -8.32 -14.63 3.24
C ARG A 45 -8.41 -13.72 4.46
N VAL A 46 -8.32 -12.42 4.21
CA VAL A 46 -8.27 -11.39 5.27
C VAL A 46 -9.61 -10.67 5.33
N ASP A 47 -10.20 -10.63 6.53
CA ASP A 47 -11.31 -9.74 6.82
C ASP A 47 -10.75 -8.40 7.29
N GLY A 48 -10.98 -7.34 6.52
CA GLY A 48 -10.38 -6.03 6.79
C GLY A 48 -11.13 -4.89 6.13
N VAL A 49 -10.74 -3.68 6.50
CA VAL A 49 -11.20 -2.44 5.85
C VAL A 49 -10.06 -1.92 4.99
N HIS A 50 -10.32 -1.72 3.72
CA HIS A 50 -9.40 -1.09 2.78
C HIS A 50 -9.61 0.42 2.80
N MET A 51 -8.53 1.17 2.87
CA MET A 51 -8.53 2.62 2.74
C MET A 51 -7.64 3.00 1.55
N TYR A 52 -8.16 3.86 0.71
CA TYR A 52 -7.43 4.48 -0.39
C TYR A 52 -7.33 5.97 -0.14
N ALA A 53 -6.14 6.51 -0.28
CA ALA A 53 -5.88 7.94 -0.17
C ALA A 53 -5.10 8.42 -1.39
N ASP A 54 -5.61 9.44 -2.07
CA ASP A 54 -4.99 10.00 -3.26
C ASP A 54 -4.34 11.35 -2.96
N ILE A 55 -3.18 11.59 -3.56
CA ILE A 55 -2.57 12.92 -3.62
C ILE A 55 -3.28 13.68 -4.75
N LEU A 56 -4.02 14.71 -4.39
CA LEU A 56 -4.67 15.59 -5.36
C LEU A 56 -3.62 16.46 -6.06
N ASN A 57 -3.89 16.78 -7.33
CA ASN A 57 -3.09 17.70 -8.14
C ASN A 57 -1.62 17.32 -8.38
N LEU A 58 -1.21 16.06 -8.12
CA LEU A 58 0.17 15.63 -8.34
C LEU A 58 0.63 15.92 -9.77
N LYS A 59 -0.23 15.69 -10.77
CA LYS A 59 0.08 15.99 -12.18
C LYS A 59 0.30 17.48 -12.41
N ALA A 60 -0.48 18.35 -11.79
CA ALA A 60 -0.28 19.80 -11.87
C ALA A 60 1.07 20.18 -11.23
N MET A 61 1.38 19.68 -10.05
CA MET A 61 2.67 19.92 -9.39
C MET A 61 3.89 19.52 -10.25
N LEU A 62 3.78 18.44 -11.02
CA LEU A 62 4.84 17.98 -11.92
C LEU A 62 4.96 18.84 -13.19
N ASN A 63 3.91 19.53 -13.60
CA ASN A 63 3.85 20.24 -14.88
C ASN A 63 3.95 21.77 -14.76
N GLU A 64 4.33 22.30 -13.60
CA GLU A 64 4.57 23.74 -13.37
C GLU A 64 5.86 24.27 -14.04
N THR A 65 6.31 23.60 -15.09
CA THR A 65 7.56 23.90 -15.82
C THR A 65 7.56 25.29 -16.46
N ALA A 66 6.40 25.84 -16.79
CA ALA A 66 6.28 27.20 -17.33
C ALA A 66 6.68 28.29 -16.31
N VAL A 67 6.54 28.02 -15.02
CA VAL A 67 6.83 28.95 -13.92
C VAL A 67 8.16 28.64 -13.25
N GLU A 68 8.39 27.37 -12.94
CA GLU A 68 9.52 26.91 -12.10
C GLU A 68 10.62 26.18 -12.89
N GLY A 69 10.46 25.99 -14.23
CA GLY A 69 11.36 25.14 -15.01
C GLY A 69 11.38 23.72 -14.49
N THR A 70 12.57 23.12 -14.39
CA THR A 70 12.72 21.74 -13.87
C THR A 70 12.68 21.65 -12.33
N ASP A 71 12.63 22.76 -11.61
CA ASP A 71 12.62 22.75 -10.15
C ASP A 71 11.28 22.24 -9.58
N CYS A 72 10.20 22.37 -10.35
CA CYS A 72 8.92 21.74 -10.00
C CYS A 72 9.05 20.22 -9.81
N HIS A 73 9.89 19.55 -10.60
CA HIS A 73 10.14 18.11 -10.46
C HIS A 73 10.86 17.78 -9.15
N LYS A 74 11.88 18.56 -8.80
CA LYS A 74 12.63 18.40 -7.53
C LYS A 74 11.72 18.65 -6.33
N ARG A 75 10.93 19.71 -6.37
CA ARG A 75 9.95 20.04 -5.34
C ARG A 75 8.94 18.90 -5.16
N THR A 76 8.39 18.40 -6.25
CA THR A 76 7.41 17.30 -6.20
C THR A 76 8.03 16.01 -5.67
N LEU A 77 9.27 15.67 -6.04
CA LEU A 77 9.97 14.50 -5.50
C LEU A 77 10.21 14.63 -3.98
N ARG A 78 10.61 15.82 -3.50
CA ARG A 78 10.76 16.07 -2.05
C ARG A 78 9.42 15.91 -1.32
N PHE A 79 8.36 16.48 -1.87
CA PHE A 79 7.01 16.34 -1.32
C PHE A 79 6.59 14.86 -1.24
N LEU A 80 6.80 14.08 -2.30
CA LEU A 80 6.47 12.66 -2.31
C LEU A 80 7.27 11.87 -1.26
N ASP A 81 8.56 12.13 -1.12
CA ASP A 81 9.39 11.47 -0.10
C ASP A 81 8.91 11.82 1.31
N GLN A 82 8.64 13.09 1.60
CA GLN A 82 8.10 13.53 2.89
C GLN A 82 6.72 12.91 3.16
N HIS A 83 5.83 12.94 2.17
CA HIS A 83 4.51 12.34 2.25
C HIS A 83 4.59 10.84 2.58
N TYR A 84 5.40 10.08 1.87
CA TYR A 84 5.57 8.65 2.10
C TYR A 84 6.15 8.33 3.47
N ARG A 85 7.09 9.13 3.96
CA ARG A 85 7.67 8.99 5.30
C ARG A 85 6.65 9.31 6.39
N ALA A 86 5.89 10.39 6.26
CA ALA A 86 4.85 10.79 7.20
C ALA A 86 3.77 9.70 7.30
N VAL A 87 3.23 9.27 6.17
CA VAL A 87 2.21 8.23 6.11
C VAL A 87 2.70 6.90 6.68
N SER A 88 3.94 6.52 6.38
CA SER A 88 4.52 5.28 6.93
C SER A 88 4.65 5.32 8.45
N ARG A 89 4.97 6.48 9.03
CA ARG A 89 5.00 6.68 10.50
C ARG A 89 3.59 6.60 11.11
N ILE A 90 2.61 7.24 10.47
CA ILE A 90 1.21 7.19 10.90
C ILE A 90 0.73 5.73 10.93
N PHE A 91 0.94 4.99 9.85
CA PHE A 91 0.51 3.59 9.77
C PHE A 91 1.15 2.70 10.81
N LYS A 92 2.44 2.88 11.07
CA LYS A 92 3.12 2.16 12.15
C LYS A 92 2.49 2.46 13.52
N ARG A 93 2.12 3.72 13.78
CA ARG A 93 1.51 4.15 15.04
C ARG A 93 0.09 3.61 15.23
N VAL A 94 -0.70 3.57 14.15
CA VAL A 94 -2.09 3.10 14.20
C VAL A 94 -2.23 1.61 13.89
N ASP A 95 -1.11 0.90 13.71
CA ASP A 95 -1.09 -0.53 13.38
C ASP A 95 -1.93 -0.86 12.12
N ALA A 96 -1.85 0.02 11.12
CA ALA A 96 -2.39 -0.21 9.78
C ALA A 96 -1.32 -0.85 8.88
N ARG A 97 -1.76 -1.67 7.96
CA ARG A 97 -0.86 -2.28 6.96
C ARG A 97 -0.89 -1.46 5.68
N ARG A 98 0.28 -0.99 5.26
CA ARG A 98 0.45 -0.49 3.90
C ARG A 98 0.46 -1.68 2.95
N VAL A 99 -0.41 -1.65 1.96
CA VAL A 99 -0.44 -2.65 0.89
C VAL A 99 0.50 -2.20 -0.21
N ASP A 100 0.25 -1.02 -0.77
CA ASP A 100 1.10 -0.47 -1.84
C ASP A 100 0.89 1.04 -2.01
N PHE A 101 1.82 1.64 -2.78
CA PHE A 101 1.66 2.96 -3.39
C PHE A 101 1.59 2.80 -4.91
N HIS A 102 0.46 3.13 -5.49
CA HIS A 102 0.25 3.17 -6.93
C HIS A 102 0.28 4.62 -7.41
N ASN A 103 1.45 5.10 -7.83
CA ASN A 103 1.66 6.50 -8.23
C ASN A 103 1.27 7.47 -7.10
N GLN A 104 0.10 8.11 -7.25
CA GLN A 104 -0.46 9.08 -6.30
C GLN A 104 -1.37 8.44 -5.24
N ARG A 105 -1.73 7.15 -5.40
CA ARG A 105 -2.70 6.44 -4.55
C ARG A 105 -2.00 5.54 -3.56
N LEU A 106 -2.28 5.78 -2.29
CA LEU A 106 -1.94 4.88 -1.21
C LEU A 106 -3.06 3.86 -1.00
N HIS A 107 -2.70 2.60 -0.87
CA HIS A 107 -3.60 1.54 -0.44
C HIS A 107 -3.17 0.98 0.91
N SER A 108 -4.08 0.95 1.87
CA SER A 108 -3.85 0.41 3.20
C SER A 108 -4.96 -0.52 3.65
N LEU A 109 -4.65 -1.37 4.62
CA LEU A 109 -5.53 -2.41 5.15
C LEU A 109 -5.54 -2.38 6.68
N PHE A 110 -6.74 -2.36 7.26
CA PHE A 110 -6.99 -2.46 8.69
C PHE A 110 -7.56 -3.84 9.00
N THR A 111 -6.76 -4.70 9.62
CA THR A 111 -7.16 -6.08 9.96
C THR A 111 -7.59 -6.24 11.40
N LYS A 112 -7.21 -5.30 12.27
CA LYS A 112 -7.50 -5.35 13.71
C LYS A 112 -8.59 -4.34 14.11
N PRO A 113 -9.43 -4.67 15.08
CA PRO A 113 -9.50 -5.96 15.79
C PRO A 113 -9.94 -7.10 14.87
N TYR A 114 -9.58 -8.35 15.23
CA TYR A 114 -9.95 -9.52 14.45
C TYR A 114 -11.43 -9.87 14.63
N ASN A 115 -12.00 -10.63 13.69
CA ASN A 115 -13.44 -10.96 13.70
C ASN A 115 -13.92 -11.77 14.91
N SER A 116 -13.03 -12.36 15.71
CA SER A 116 -13.35 -12.98 17.00
C SER A 116 -13.84 -11.99 18.06
N GLU A 117 -13.66 -10.68 17.82
CA GLU A 117 -14.06 -9.63 18.76
C GLU A 117 -15.40 -9.01 18.37
N THR A 118 -16.29 -8.82 19.34
CA THR A 118 -17.59 -8.19 19.10
C THR A 118 -17.43 -6.77 18.54
N GLY A 119 -18.13 -6.49 17.44
CA GLY A 119 -18.10 -5.19 16.77
C GLY A 119 -16.78 -4.89 16.06
N ALA A 120 -15.98 -5.92 15.73
CA ALA A 120 -14.68 -5.79 15.08
C ALA A 120 -14.74 -4.98 13.78
N GLU A 121 -15.73 -5.23 12.94
CA GLU A 121 -15.90 -4.51 11.66
C GLU A 121 -16.10 -3.01 11.90
N LYS A 122 -17.03 -2.63 12.77
CA LYS A 122 -17.29 -1.23 13.13
C LYS A 122 -16.02 -0.55 13.65
N LYS A 123 -15.28 -1.22 14.54
CA LYS A 123 -14.02 -0.69 15.09
C LYS A 123 -12.95 -0.50 14.01
N ARG A 124 -12.84 -1.42 13.04
CA ARG A 124 -11.91 -1.28 11.91
C ARG A 124 -12.27 -0.07 11.03
N VAL A 125 -13.55 0.13 10.72
CA VAL A 125 -14.02 1.30 9.98
C VAL A 125 -13.71 2.59 10.74
N GLN A 126 -14.01 2.65 12.03
CA GLN A 126 -13.69 3.83 12.86
C GLN A 126 -12.19 4.13 12.88
N ARG A 127 -11.33 3.11 12.96
CA ARG A 127 -9.86 3.29 12.89
C ARG A 127 -9.42 3.80 11.53
N ALA A 128 -9.98 3.29 10.43
CA ALA A 128 -9.66 3.78 9.09
C ALA A 128 -10.03 5.25 8.92
N VAL A 129 -11.23 5.66 9.36
CA VAL A 129 -11.70 7.05 9.31
C VAL A 129 -10.81 7.95 10.18
N ALA A 130 -10.52 7.55 11.42
CA ALA A 130 -9.64 8.32 12.30
C ALA A 130 -8.20 8.45 11.73
N THR A 131 -7.72 7.41 11.07
CA THR A 131 -6.41 7.46 10.40
C THR A 131 -6.42 8.40 9.20
N ALA A 132 -7.49 8.40 8.40
CA ALA A 132 -7.64 9.34 7.30
C ALA A 132 -7.65 10.80 7.79
N GLN A 133 -8.38 11.08 8.87
CA GLN A 133 -8.38 12.41 9.49
C GLN A 133 -6.99 12.81 10.00
N LEU A 134 -6.29 11.92 10.71
CA LEU A 134 -4.93 12.16 11.18
C LEU A 134 -3.97 12.44 10.02
N MET A 135 -4.11 11.77 8.88
CA MET A 135 -3.31 12.05 7.68
C MET A 135 -3.56 13.46 7.16
N ILE A 136 -4.82 13.90 7.11
CA ILE A 136 -5.19 15.24 6.66
C ILE A 136 -4.59 16.28 7.60
N ASP A 137 -4.72 16.09 8.92
CA ASP A 137 -4.24 17.03 9.93
C ASP A 137 -2.71 17.18 9.85
N VAL A 138 -1.97 16.06 9.82
CA VAL A 138 -0.49 16.08 9.71
C VAL A 138 -0.03 16.73 8.41
N LEU A 139 -0.71 16.50 7.30
CA LEU A 139 -0.35 17.11 6.02
C LEU A 139 -0.72 18.60 5.97
N ALA A 140 -1.75 19.01 6.69
CA ALA A 140 -2.08 20.45 6.81
C ALA A 140 -1.01 21.21 7.59
N GLU A 141 -0.49 20.63 8.68
CA GLU A 141 0.59 21.24 9.48
C GLU A 141 1.92 21.36 8.72
N THR A 142 2.16 20.53 7.70
CA THR A 142 3.42 20.57 6.90
C THR A 142 3.39 21.54 5.72
N LYS A 143 2.32 22.31 5.54
CA LYS A 143 2.20 23.29 4.45
C LYS A 143 2.86 24.63 4.73
N ASP A 144 3.16 24.91 5.97
CA ASP A 144 3.63 26.24 6.42
C ASP A 144 5.17 26.30 6.57
N ASP A 145 5.90 25.25 6.20
CA ASP A 145 7.36 25.17 6.13
C ASP A 145 7.85 25.17 4.66
#